data_d8dbaef815d10a7c6ac8fd38051a23da
#
_entry.id   d8dbaef815d10a7c6ac8fd38051a23da
#
_cell.length_a   1.000
_cell.length_b   1.000
_cell.length_c   1.000
_cell.angle_alpha   90.00
_cell.angle_beta   90.00
_cell.angle_gamma   90.00
#
_symmetry.space_group_name_H-M   'P 1'
#
loop_
_entity.id
_entity.type
_entity.pdbx_description
1 polymer ?
#
loop_
_entity_poly.entity_id
_entity_poly.type
_entity_poly.pdbx_seq_one_letter_code
_entity_poly.pdbx_strand_id
1 'polypeptide(L)'
;MFSAMLTNAIAQDISIFPKGEKAENVHHVGNVWLNELSPADSTFTYSISLATFDAGARLDWHSHPGGQILLITQGTGYYQEKGKPKQTVQKGDVIKCLPGVEHWHGATPQSGVAYLATSPAQKGKTSWLQRVTDTQYNSK
;
A
#
# COMPACT_ATOMS: atom_id res chain seq x y z
N MET A 1 -8.03 -44.88 -22.36
CA MET A 1 -7.75 -43.45 -22.53
C MET A 1 -7.79 -42.82 -21.12
N PHE A 2 -6.64 -42.50 -20.55
CA PHE A 2 -6.58 -41.77 -19.28
C PHE A 2 -6.48 -40.28 -19.61
N SER A 3 -7.54 -39.53 -19.29
CA SER A 3 -7.51 -38.07 -19.38
C SER A 3 -6.77 -37.52 -18.18
N ALA A 4 -5.57 -36.99 -18.39
CA ALA A 4 -4.84 -36.25 -17.36
C ALA A 4 -5.52 -34.89 -17.18
N MET A 5 -6.22 -34.71 -16.06
CA MET A 5 -6.65 -33.37 -15.63
C MET A 5 -5.40 -32.60 -15.18
N LEU A 6 -4.98 -31.65 -16.00
CA LEU A 6 -4.01 -30.64 -15.59
C LEU A 6 -4.70 -29.72 -14.57
N THR A 7 -4.45 -29.98 -13.29
CA THR A 7 -4.76 -29.00 -12.23
C THR A 7 -3.77 -27.87 -12.38
N ASN A 8 -4.23 -26.73 -12.92
CA ASN A 8 -3.52 -25.47 -12.78
C ASN A 8 -3.46 -25.12 -11.30
N ALA A 9 -2.37 -25.49 -10.63
CA ALA A 9 -2.04 -24.94 -9.35
C ALA A 9 -1.73 -23.47 -9.56
N ILE A 10 -2.71 -22.60 -9.29
CA ILE A 10 -2.47 -21.18 -9.11
C ILE A 10 -1.52 -21.09 -7.91
N ALA A 11 -0.26 -20.74 -8.15
CA ALA A 11 0.67 -20.45 -7.09
C ALA A 11 0.04 -19.34 -6.23
N GLN A 12 -0.44 -19.68 -5.04
CA GLN A 12 -0.87 -18.67 -4.07
C GLN A 12 0.36 -17.80 -3.79
N ASP A 13 0.24 -16.52 -4.07
CA ASP A 13 1.26 -15.52 -3.76
C ASP A 13 1.27 -15.35 -2.23
N ILE A 14 2.01 -16.24 -1.56
CA ILE A 14 2.07 -16.31 -0.10
C ILE A 14 2.91 -15.14 0.38
N SER A 15 2.31 -14.26 1.18
CA SER A 15 3.04 -13.20 1.85
C SER A 15 4.13 -13.78 2.76
N ILE A 16 5.35 -13.25 2.69
CA ILE A 16 6.47 -13.66 3.54
C ILE A 16 6.21 -13.30 5.01
N PHE A 17 5.47 -12.21 5.26
CA PHE A 17 5.13 -11.74 6.61
C PHE A 17 3.64 -11.89 6.89
N PRO A 18 3.25 -12.14 8.15
CA PRO A 18 1.84 -12.16 8.54
C PRO A 18 1.11 -10.86 8.15
N LYS A 19 -0.14 -10.98 7.75
CA LYS A 19 -0.98 -9.85 7.31
C LYS A 19 -1.17 -8.79 8.40
N GLY A 20 -1.13 -9.18 9.67
CA GLY A 20 -1.34 -8.29 10.81
C GLY A 20 -2.80 -8.06 11.14
N GLU A 21 -3.09 -6.96 11.84
CA GLU A 21 -4.41 -6.60 12.33
C GLU A 21 -5.17 -5.76 11.30
N LYS A 22 -6.49 -5.95 11.27
CA LYS A 22 -7.36 -5.11 10.44
C LYS A 22 -7.35 -3.68 10.99
N ALA A 23 -6.99 -2.72 10.13
CA ALA A 23 -7.01 -1.32 10.50
C ALA A 23 -8.43 -0.83 10.78
N GLU A 24 -8.59 0.04 11.78
CA GLU A 24 -9.84 0.76 11.98
C GLU A 24 -10.15 1.63 10.75
N ASN A 25 -11.43 1.77 10.42
CA ASN A 25 -11.89 2.44 9.19
C ASN A 25 -11.84 3.97 9.31
N VAL A 26 -10.68 4.55 9.58
CA VAL A 26 -10.49 6.01 9.77
C VAL A 26 -9.81 6.55 8.54
N HIS A 27 -8.79 6.53 8.07
CA HIS A 27 -8.16 7.20 6.93
C HIS A 27 -8.09 6.33 5.67
N HIS A 28 -9.09 5.50 5.45
CA HIS A 28 -9.16 4.64 4.27
C HIS A 28 -10.58 4.22 3.92
N VAL A 29 -10.76 3.74 2.70
CA VAL A 29 -11.94 3.07 2.18
C VAL A 29 -11.61 1.59 1.98
N GLY A 30 -12.55 0.71 2.28
CA GLY A 30 -12.37 -0.73 2.13
C GLY A 30 -11.58 -1.37 3.27
N ASN A 31 -11.09 -2.58 3.05
CA ASN A 31 -10.37 -3.34 4.06
C ASN A 31 -8.85 -3.17 3.91
N VAL A 32 -8.22 -2.78 4.99
CA VAL A 32 -6.76 -2.61 5.10
C VAL A 32 -6.27 -3.35 6.34
N TRP A 33 -5.16 -4.04 6.24
CA TRP A 33 -4.46 -4.67 7.36
C TRP A 33 -3.08 -4.07 7.49
N LEU A 34 -2.63 -3.95 8.72
CA LEU A 34 -1.32 -3.41 9.06
C LEU A 34 -0.58 -4.37 9.98
N ASN A 35 0.69 -4.55 9.71
CA ASN A 35 1.62 -5.26 10.57
C ASN A 35 2.88 -4.42 10.73
N GLU A 36 3.11 -3.87 11.91
CA GLU A 36 4.34 -3.16 12.21
C GLU A 36 5.45 -4.18 12.46
N LEU A 37 6.30 -4.35 11.46
CA LEU A 37 7.40 -5.33 11.48
C LEU A 37 8.59 -4.84 12.29
N SER A 38 8.87 -3.54 12.23
CA SER A 38 9.96 -2.90 12.96
C SER A 38 9.57 -1.47 13.31
N PRO A 39 9.19 -1.20 14.56
CA PRO A 39 9.00 0.18 15.01
C PRO A 39 10.35 0.92 15.01
N ALA A 40 10.29 2.23 14.79
CA ALA A 40 11.48 3.06 14.91
C ALA A 40 11.91 3.20 16.38
N ASP A 41 13.21 3.22 16.61
CA ASP A 41 13.82 3.47 17.92
C ASP A 41 15.00 4.44 17.83
N SER A 42 15.78 4.57 18.89
CA SER A 42 16.93 5.47 18.93
C SER A 42 18.11 5.02 18.05
N THR A 43 18.16 3.74 17.70
CA THR A 43 19.21 3.15 16.85
C THR A 43 18.74 3.09 15.39
N PHE A 44 17.55 2.55 15.19
CA PHE A 44 16.90 2.45 13.88
C PHE A 44 15.79 3.51 13.80
N THR A 45 16.12 4.67 13.27
CA THR A 45 15.27 5.87 13.27
C THR A 45 14.19 5.86 12.18
N TYR A 46 13.90 4.71 11.61
CA TYR A 46 12.86 4.48 10.62
C TYR A 46 12.02 3.26 11.01
N SER A 47 10.75 3.29 10.65
CA SER A 47 9.84 2.16 10.83
C SER A 47 9.70 1.35 9.55
N ILE A 48 9.33 0.08 9.68
CA ILE A 48 8.95 -0.81 8.58
C ILE A 48 7.61 -1.44 8.94
N SER A 49 6.63 -1.28 8.06
CA SER A 49 5.31 -1.90 8.21
C SER A 49 4.89 -2.61 6.91
N LEU A 50 4.24 -3.75 7.05
CA LEU A 50 3.50 -4.37 5.95
C LEU A 50 2.09 -3.80 5.94
N ALA A 51 1.66 -3.27 4.80
CA ALA A 51 0.29 -2.87 4.54
C ALA A 51 -0.31 -3.78 3.47
N THR A 52 -1.51 -4.29 3.72
CA THR A 52 -2.24 -5.17 2.79
C THR A 52 -3.63 -4.61 2.55
N PHE A 53 -4.01 -4.49 1.30
CA PHE A 53 -5.26 -3.90 0.84
C PHE A 53 -6.07 -4.92 0.06
N ASP A 54 -7.33 -5.09 0.37
CA ASP A 54 -8.26 -5.81 -0.49
C ASP A 54 -8.52 -4.99 -1.77
N ALA A 55 -8.99 -5.66 -2.83
CA ALA A 55 -9.40 -4.98 -4.06
C ALA A 55 -10.36 -3.82 -3.76
N GLY A 56 -10.11 -2.65 -4.35
CA GLY A 56 -10.89 -1.44 -4.13
C GLY A 56 -10.51 -0.61 -2.90
N ALA A 57 -9.73 -1.15 -1.97
CA ALA A 57 -9.30 -0.42 -0.78
C ALA A 57 -8.22 0.61 -1.10
N ARG A 58 -8.31 1.78 -0.46
CA ARG A 58 -7.38 2.89 -0.69
C ARG A 58 -7.27 3.79 0.53
N LEU A 59 -6.10 4.41 0.72
CA LEU A 59 -5.91 5.44 1.74
C LEU A 59 -6.48 6.79 1.29
N ASP A 60 -6.76 7.65 2.27
CA ASP A 60 -7.04 9.05 2.04
C ASP A 60 -5.79 9.78 1.52
N TRP A 61 -5.95 10.97 0.94
CA TRP A 61 -4.84 11.84 0.62
C TRP A 61 -4.03 12.13 1.89
N HIS A 62 -2.71 12.08 1.78
CA HIS A 62 -1.82 12.32 2.91
C HIS A 62 -0.42 12.74 2.44
N SER A 63 0.40 13.14 3.39
CA SER A 63 1.82 13.41 3.16
C SER A 63 2.65 12.94 4.35
N HIS A 64 3.93 12.71 4.10
CA HIS A 64 4.92 12.34 5.11
C HIS A 64 6.00 13.40 5.19
N PRO A 65 6.27 14.02 6.36
CA PRO A 65 7.30 15.06 6.48
C PRO A 65 8.71 14.59 6.07
N GLY A 66 9.03 13.33 6.31
CA GLY A 66 10.31 12.72 5.93
C GLY A 66 10.28 11.92 4.63
N GLY A 67 9.14 11.88 3.96
CA GLY A 67 8.91 10.97 2.84
C GLY A 67 8.64 9.52 3.27
N GLN A 68 8.38 8.67 2.29
CA GLN A 68 8.13 7.24 2.49
C GLN A 68 8.61 6.45 1.28
N ILE A 69 9.08 5.24 1.48
CA ILE A 69 9.35 4.29 0.41
C ILE A 69 8.36 3.14 0.52
N LEU A 70 7.74 2.78 -0.60
CA LEU A 70 6.87 1.62 -0.75
C LEU A 70 7.55 0.59 -1.64
N LEU A 71 7.70 -0.63 -1.14
CA LEU A 71 8.22 -1.78 -1.87
C LEU A 71 7.04 -2.71 -2.14
N ILE A 72 6.56 -2.77 -3.38
CA ILE A 72 5.37 -3.54 -3.73
C ILE A 72 5.72 -5.03 -3.73
N THR A 73 5.12 -5.78 -2.80
CA THR A 73 5.43 -7.20 -2.58
C THR A 73 4.44 -8.15 -3.23
N GLN A 74 3.18 -7.71 -3.45
CA GLN A 74 2.12 -8.53 -4.04
C GLN A 74 1.08 -7.67 -4.75
N GLY A 75 0.45 -8.25 -5.76
CA GLY A 75 -0.73 -7.69 -6.43
C GLY A 75 -0.46 -6.45 -7.25
N THR A 76 -1.54 -5.68 -7.47
CA THR A 76 -1.53 -4.49 -8.30
C THR A 76 -2.29 -3.37 -7.60
N GLY A 77 -1.71 -2.19 -7.56
CA GLY A 77 -2.26 -1.03 -6.90
C GLY A 77 -2.18 0.24 -7.73
N TYR A 78 -2.61 1.32 -7.13
CA TYR A 78 -2.50 2.67 -7.64
C TYR A 78 -1.65 3.53 -6.70
N TYR A 79 -0.92 4.47 -7.29
CA TYR A 79 -0.25 5.57 -6.61
C TYR A 79 -0.50 6.85 -7.39
N GLN A 80 -0.79 7.93 -6.68
CA GLN A 80 -0.98 9.24 -7.31
C GLN A 80 -0.48 10.35 -6.41
N GLU A 81 0.37 11.21 -6.94
CA GLU A 81 0.71 12.51 -6.37
C GLU A 81 -0.31 13.56 -6.82
N LYS A 82 -0.58 14.53 -5.96
CA LYS A 82 -1.49 15.63 -6.27
C LYS A 82 -1.04 16.40 -7.51
N GLY A 83 -1.96 16.58 -8.45
CA GLY A 83 -1.68 17.27 -9.71
C GLY A 83 -0.93 16.44 -10.76
N LYS A 84 -0.67 15.14 -10.48
CA LYS A 84 -0.05 14.23 -11.45
C LYS A 84 -0.99 13.11 -11.86
N PRO A 85 -0.76 12.47 -13.01
CA PRO A 85 -1.51 11.28 -13.40
C PRO A 85 -1.38 10.14 -12.40
N LYS A 86 -2.44 9.38 -12.23
CA LYS A 86 -2.44 8.15 -11.46
C LYS A 86 -1.56 7.09 -12.14
N GLN A 87 -0.73 6.43 -11.36
CA GLN A 87 0.16 5.36 -11.80
C GLN A 87 -0.35 4.01 -11.32
N THR A 88 -0.28 3.01 -12.18
CA THR A 88 -0.45 1.62 -11.77
C THR A 88 0.90 1.08 -11.29
N VAL A 89 0.89 0.45 -10.13
CA VAL A 89 2.07 -0.17 -9.51
C VAL A 89 1.81 -1.65 -9.31
N GLN A 90 2.86 -2.46 -9.41
CA GLN A 90 2.77 -3.92 -9.31
C GLN A 90 3.93 -4.51 -8.52
N LYS A 91 3.82 -5.78 -8.16
CA LYS A 91 4.88 -6.54 -7.49
C LYS A 91 6.25 -6.28 -8.14
N GLY A 92 7.22 -5.91 -7.33
CA GLY A 92 8.59 -5.58 -7.74
C GLY A 92 8.84 -4.08 -7.91
N ASP A 93 7.80 -3.26 -7.98
CA ASP A 93 7.96 -1.80 -8.08
C ASP A 93 8.39 -1.19 -6.75
N VAL A 94 9.13 -0.09 -6.83
CA VAL A 94 9.56 0.74 -5.71
C VAL A 94 9.08 2.16 -5.94
N ILE A 95 8.28 2.68 -5.01
CA ILE A 95 7.75 4.04 -5.06
C ILE A 95 8.44 4.89 -3.99
N LYS A 96 8.91 6.05 -4.38
CA LYS A 96 9.48 7.06 -3.48
C LYS A 96 8.48 8.20 -3.32
N CYS A 97 7.77 8.21 -2.20
CA CYS A 97 6.91 9.32 -1.81
C CYS A 97 7.81 10.42 -1.24
N LEU A 98 7.97 11.51 -1.96
CA LEU A 98 8.89 12.58 -1.56
C LEU A 98 8.38 13.31 -0.31
N PRO A 99 9.29 13.88 0.51
CA PRO A 99 8.92 14.63 1.70
C PRO A 99 7.91 15.74 1.41
N GLY A 100 6.81 15.75 2.16
CA GLY A 100 5.77 16.78 2.08
C GLY A 100 4.85 16.72 0.85
N VAL A 101 5.09 15.83 -0.10
CA VAL A 101 4.26 15.69 -1.29
C VAL A 101 2.95 14.98 -0.94
N GLU A 102 1.82 15.64 -1.24
CA GLU A 102 0.49 15.05 -1.07
C GLU A 102 0.28 13.93 -2.09
N HIS A 103 -0.10 12.76 -1.61
CA HIS A 103 -0.33 11.58 -2.43
C HIS A 103 -1.36 10.65 -1.80
N TRP A 104 -1.80 9.68 -2.56
CA TRP A 104 -2.55 8.54 -2.06
C TRP A 104 -2.10 7.26 -2.77
N HIS A 105 -2.37 6.12 -2.15
CA HIS A 105 -2.15 4.81 -2.72
C HIS A 105 -3.16 3.79 -2.19
N GLY A 106 -3.27 2.67 -2.90
CA GLY A 106 -4.18 1.59 -2.56
C GLY A 106 -4.23 0.53 -3.64
N ALA A 107 -5.20 -0.38 -3.53
CA ALA A 107 -5.44 -1.46 -4.46
C ALA A 107 -6.18 -0.97 -5.72
N THR A 108 -6.09 -1.74 -6.82
CA THR A 108 -6.99 -1.56 -7.97
C THR A 108 -8.38 -2.14 -7.67
N PRO A 109 -9.41 -1.82 -8.45
CA PRO A 109 -10.73 -2.44 -8.28
C PRO A 109 -10.73 -3.96 -8.44
N GLN A 110 -9.79 -4.52 -9.22
CA GLN A 110 -9.74 -5.93 -9.58
C GLN A 110 -8.73 -6.75 -8.78
N SER A 111 -7.76 -6.10 -8.13
CA SER A 111 -6.67 -6.78 -7.43
C SER A 111 -6.37 -6.12 -6.10
N GLY A 112 -6.15 -6.91 -5.07
CA GLY A 112 -5.50 -6.43 -3.86
C GLY A 112 -4.04 -6.07 -4.11
N VAL A 113 -3.43 -5.36 -3.16
CA VAL A 113 -2.01 -5.01 -3.18
C VAL A 113 -1.43 -5.14 -1.77
N ALA A 114 -0.18 -5.55 -1.68
CA ALA A 114 0.58 -5.50 -0.44
C ALA A 114 1.95 -4.85 -0.69
N TYR A 115 2.43 -4.10 0.29
CA TYR A 115 3.74 -3.46 0.22
C TYR A 115 4.35 -3.27 1.60
N LEU A 116 5.67 -3.26 1.64
CA LEU A 116 6.44 -2.77 2.78
C LEU A 116 6.54 -1.26 2.66
N ALA A 117 6.11 -0.57 3.72
CA ALA A 117 6.24 0.88 3.86
C ALA A 117 7.33 1.19 4.87
N THR A 118 8.29 2.03 4.50
CA THR A 118 9.31 2.52 5.42
C THR A 118 9.37 4.04 5.43
N SER A 119 9.42 4.62 6.62
CA SER A 119 9.42 6.07 6.82
C SER A 119 10.34 6.45 7.97
N PRO A 120 11.09 7.57 7.84
CA PRO A 120 11.89 8.09 8.93
C PRO A 120 10.98 8.68 10.02
N ALA A 121 11.12 8.21 11.26
CA ALA A 121 10.27 8.64 12.38
C ALA A 121 10.60 10.04 12.91
N GLN A 122 11.83 10.52 12.71
CA GLN A 122 12.33 11.78 13.28
C GLN A 122 11.74 13.04 12.65
N LYS A 123 11.10 12.94 11.49
CA LYS A 123 10.57 14.08 10.74
C LYS A 123 9.13 14.43 11.08
N GLY A 124 8.48 13.66 11.93
CA GLY A 124 7.10 13.87 12.34
C GLY A 124 6.12 12.84 11.80
N LYS A 125 4.85 13.02 12.16
CA LYS A 125 3.76 12.09 11.82
C LYS A 125 3.20 12.36 10.42
N THR A 126 2.53 11.35 9.85
CA THR A 126 1.71 11.48 8.64
C THR A 126 0.66 12.57 8.82
N SER A 127 0.55 13.46 7.84
CA SER A 127 -0.50 14.45 7.74
C SER A 127 -1.63 13.91 6.88
N TRP A 128 -2.77 13.58 7.49
CA TRP A 128 -3.95 13.09 6.80
C TRP A 128 -4.79 14.25 6.27
N LEU A 129 -5.27 14.11 5.03
CA LEU A 129 -6.03 15.10 4.31
C LEU A 129 -7.43 14.57 3.94
N GLN A 130 -8.01 15.07 2.85
CA GLN A 130 -9.33 14.66 2.41
C GLN A 130 -9.35 13.22 1.87
N ARG A 131 -10.52 12.61 1.91
CA ARG A 131 -10.77 11.30 1.31
C ARG A 131 -10.60 11.33 -0.20
N VAL A 132 -10.00 10.28 -0.76
CA VAL A 132 -10.01 10.05 -2.21
C VAL A 132 -11.44 9.70 -2.62
N THR A 133 -12.06 10.54 -3.47
CA THR A 133 -13.42 10.31 -3.96
C THR A 133 -13.48 9.14 -4.94
N ASP A 134 -14.66 8.55 -5.12
CA ASP A 134 -14.86 7.49 -6.12
C ASP A 134 -14.55 7.99 -7.54
N THR A 135 -14.85 9.26 -7.83
CA THR A 135 -14.51 9.89 -9.12
C THR A 135 -13.00 9.95 -9.31
N GLN A 136 -12.23 10.38 -8.30
CA GLN A 136 -10.77 10.41 -8.37
C GLN A 136 -10.19 9.00 -8.50
N TYR A 137 -10.70 8.05 -7.72
CA TYR A 137 -10.24 6.66 -7.74
C TYR A 137 -10.49 5.99 -9.09
N ASN A 138 -11.64 6.22 -9.72
CA ASN A 138 -12.04 5.62 -11.00
C ASN A 138 -11.60 6.42 -12.23
N SER A 139 -11.00 7.61 -12.06
CA SER A 139 -10.46 8.38 -13.20
C SER A 139 -9.38 7.59 -13.94
N LYS A 140 -9.30 7.81 -15.26
CA LYS A 140 -8.22 7.22 -16.10
C LYS A 140 -6.95 8.04 -15.96
#